data_08acd10cc794356e094a47aee7409206
#
_entry.id   08acd10cc794356e094a47aee7409206
#
_cell.length_a   1.000
_cell.length_b   1.000
_cell.length_c   1.000
_cell.angle_alpha   90.00
_cell.angle_beta   90.00
_cell.angle_gamma   90.00
#
_symmetry.space_group_name_H-M   'P 1'
#
loop_
_entity.id
_entity.type
_entity.pdbx_description
1 polymer ?
#
loop_
_entity_poly.entity_id
_entity_poly.type
_entity_poly.pdbx_seq_one_letter_code
_entity_poly.pdbx_strand_id
1 'polypeptide(L)'
;MNYVLESISRTSFGLLLVLVFSGCATEERLDVSCNEYFSNLASSDFVDLGNGLVRDSATQLYWYRCPLGQSFENGRCTGQVLDSDFETVQVTVKNFRLAVVHSTDTAGNWRLPTESEYEKLTSVPCHSPGIDVTAFPNIDTETFYWSSEDSERDSFACGTHIGENRAICKISKKASNPSLIVSEDPGITQPLASNG
;
A
#
# COMPACT_ATOMS: atom_id res chain seq x y z
N MET A 1 -67.87 41.75 -41.03
CA MET A 1 -66.45 41.64 -41.46
C MET A 1 -65.64 41.41 -40.18
N ASN A 2 -65.45 40.15 -39.81
CA ASN A 2 -64.86 39.74 -38.53
C ASN A 2 -63.38 39.43 -38.75
N TYR A 3 -62.53 40.14 -38.04
CA TYR A 3 -61.09 39.80 -37.97
C TYR A 3 -60.85 38.99 -36.69
N VAL A 4 -60.43 37.74 -36.86
CA VAL A 4 -59.98 36.86 -35.76
C VAL A 4 -58.48 37.17 -35.55
N LEU A 5 -58.13 37.57 -34.34
CA LEU A 5 -56.75 37.72 -33.91
C LEU A 5 -56.27 36.38 -33.32
N GLU A 6 -55.34 35.72 -33.98
CA GLU A 6 -54.65 34.55 -33.44
C GLU A 6 -53.57 34.97 -32.45
N SER A 7 -53.67 34.41 -31.27
CA SER A 7 -52.71 34.57 -30.18
C SER A 7 -51.54 33.62 -30.36
N ILE A 8 -50.36 34.14 -30.59
CA ILE A 8 -49.11 33.36 -30.68
C ILE A 8 -48.59 33.11 -29.26
N SER A 9 -48.75 31.88 -28.82
CA SER A 9 -48.17 31.41 -27.55
C SER A 9 -46.65 31.26 -27.71
N ARG A 10 -45.90 32.09 -26.98
CA ARG A 10 -44.43 31.95 -26.84
C ARG A 10 -44.14 30.91 -25.76
N THR A 11 -43.78 29.70 -26.20
CA THR A 11 -43.18 28.66 -25.31
C THR A 11 -41.76 29.08 -24.99
N SER A 12 -41.54 29.48 -23.74
CA SER A 12 -40.22 29.75 -23.19
C SER A 12 -39.50 28.43 -22.92
N PHE A 13 -38.50 28.11 -23.76
CA PHE A 13 -37.61 26.97 -23.53
C PHE A 13 -36.63 27.37 -22.42
N GLY A 14 -36.93 26.97 -21.18
CA GLY A 14 -36.03 27.11 -20.07
C GLY A 14 -34.85 26.15 -20.22
N LEU A 15 -33.69 26.71 -20.57
CA LEU A 15 -32.42 25.98 -20.57
C LEU A 15 -32.04 25.64 -19.13
N LEU A 16 -32.28 24.39 -18.69
CA LEU A 16 -31.89 23.89 -17.39
C LEU A 16 -30.36 23.65 -17.40
N LEU A 17 -29.61 24.60 -16.87
CA LEU A 17 -28.16 24.48 -16.70
C LEU A 17 -27.89 23.51 -15.55
N VAL A 18 -27.61 22.24 -15.87
CA VAL A 18 -27.16 21.25 -14.89
C VAL A 18 -25.71 21.55 -14.58
N LEU A 19 -25.45 22.23 -13.46
CA LEU A 19 -24.12 22.38 -12.89
C LEU A 19 -23.68 21.02 -12.31
N VAL A 20 -22.88 20.28 -13.06
CA VAL A 20 -22.20 19.10 -12.54
C VAL A 20 -21.07 19.61 -11.64
N PHE A 21 -21.30 19.63 -10.34
CA PHE A 21 -20.22 19.77 -9.36
C PHE A 21 -19.41 18.49 -9.36
N SER A 22 -18.29 18.46 -10.08
CA SER A 22 -17.23 17.49 -9.85
C SER A 22 -16.57 17.83 -8.52
N GLY A 23 -17.20 17.40 -7.43
CA GLY A 23 -16.57 17.41 -6.13
C GLY A 23 -15.43 16.39 -6.17
N CYS A 24 -14.18 16.83 -6.03
CA CYS A 24 -13.12 15.96 -5.53
C CYS A 24 -13.60 15.47 -4.16
N ALA A 25 -14.00 14.20 -4.08
CA ALA A 25 -14.19 13.55 -2.80
C ALA A 25 -12.79 13.44 -2.17
N THR A 26 -12.47 14.35 -1.28
CA THR A 26 -11.37 14.14 -0.34
C THR A 26 -11.85 13.04 0.59
N GLU A 27 -11.21 11.90 0.55
CA GLU A 27 -11.45 10.81 1.48
C GLU A 27 -11.10 11.35 2.88
N GLU A 28 -12.13 11.65 3.68
CA GLU A 28 -11.94 12.12 5.05
C GLU A 28 -11.39 10.96 5.87
N ARG A 29 -10.17 11.12 6.38
CA ARG A 29 -9.64 10.19 7.38
C ARG A 29 -10.53 10.22 8.61
N LEU A 30 -10.93 9.06 9.07
CA LEU A 30 -11.67 8.91 10.30
C LEU A 30 -10.80 9.33 11.50
N ASP A 31 -11.39 9.97 12.50
CA ASP A 31 -10.70 10.30 13.76
C ASP A 31 -10.67 9.06 14.68
N VAL A 32 -10.05 8.00 14.18
CA VAL A 32 -9.91 6.70 14.85
C VAL A 32 -8.50 6.13 14.59
N SER A 33 -7.92 5.50 15.60
CA SER A 33 -6.63 4.82 15.42
C SER A 33 -6.76 3.60 14.52
N CYS A 34 -5.71 3.27 13.76
CA CYS A 34 -5.72 2.08 12.92
C CYS A 34 -5.83 0.79 13.74
N ASN A 35 -5.30 0.76 14.95
CA ASN A 35 -5.50 -0.38 15.85
C ASN A 35 -6.97 -0.60 16.17
N GLU A 36 -7.71 0.45 16.49
CA GLU A 36 -9.14 0.35 16.76
C GLU A 36 -9.94 0.05 15.50
N TYR A 37 -9.65 0.76 14.41
CA TYR A 37 -10.32 0.57 13.13
C TYR A 37 -10.23 -0.88 12.65
N PHE A 38 -9.03 -1.42 12.50
CA PHE A 38 -8.83 -2.77 11.99
C PHE A 38 -9.26 -3.87 12.95
N SER A 39 -9.24 -3.65 14.27
CA SER A 39 -9.78 -4.61 15.24
C SER A 39 -11.31 -4.78 15.15
N ASN A 40 -12.01 -3.79 14.63
CA ASN A 40 -13.47 -3.79 14.47
C ASN A 40 -13.93 -4.19 13.06
N LEU A 41 -13.00 -4.35 12.09
CA LEU A 41 -13.35 -4.81 10.75
C LEU A 41 -13.66 -6.31 10.74
N ALA A 42 -14.69 -6.68 10.00
CA ALA A 42 -15.04 -8.09 9.78
C ALA A 42 -14.03 -8.83 8.89
N SER A 43 -13.29 -8.11 8.04
CA SER A 43 -12.26 -8.66 7.16
C SER A 43 -11.27 -7.56 6.77
N SER A 44 -10.01 -7.92 6.65
CA SER A 44 -8.96 -7.08 6.02
C SER A 44 -9.00 -7.22 4.50
N ASP A 45 -8.51 -6.23 3.78
CA ASP A 45 -8.24 -6.32 2.34
C ASP A 45 -7.06 -7.25 2.02
N PHE A 46 -6.34 -7.67 3.04
CA PHE A 46 -5.24 -8.61 2.96
C PHE A 46 -5.65 -10.01 3.38
N VAL A 47 -5.37 -10.99 2.51
CA VAL A 47 -5.55 -12.42 2.80
C VAL A 47 -4.26 -12.96 3.41
N ASP A 48 -4.36 -13.49 4.64
CA ASP A 48 -3.22 -14.16 5.29
C ASP A 48 -2.95 -15.51 4.63
N LEU A 49 -1.75 -15.70 4.12
CA LEU A 49 -1.31 -16.93 3.47
C LEU A 49 -0.36 -17.76 4.38
N GLY A 50 -0.15 -17.33 5.61
CA GLY A 50 0.81 -17.94 6.54
C GLY A 50 2.26 -17.53 6.28
N ASN A 51 3.16 -17.97 7.17
CA ASN A 51 4.61 -17.72 7.08
C ASN A 51 5.02 -16.25 6.86
N GLY A 52 4.24 -15.32 7.36
CA GLY A 52 4.49 -13.90 7.19
C GLY A 52 4.11 -13.34 5.82
N LEU A 53 3.35 -14.08 5.03
CA LEU A 53 2.93 -13.67 3.70
C LEU A 53 1.46 -13.24 3.72
N VAL A 54 1.17 -12.07 3.16
CA VAL A 54 -0.19 -11.61 2.89
C VAL A 54 -0.35 -11.28 1.40
N ARG A 55 -1.56 -11.45 0.89
CA ARG A 55 -1.93 -11.05 -0.47
C ARG A 55 -2.95 -9.93 -0.42
N ASP A 56 -2.64 -8.84 -1.06
CA ASP A 56 -3.57 -7.74 -1.28
C ASP A 56 -4.66 -8.17 -2.27
N SER A 57 -5.92 -8.11 -1.85
CA SER A 57 -7.07 -8.51 -2.66
C SER A 57 -7.32 -7.58 -3.84
N ALA A 58 -6.96 -6.30 -3.73
CA ALA A 58 -7.18 -5.30 -4.77
C ALA A 58 -6.10 -5.35 -5.85
N THR A 59 -4.83 -5.40 -5.47
CA THR A 59 -3.68 -5.38 -6.39
C THR A 59 -3.20 -6.76 -6.79
N GLN A 60 -3.59 -7.79 -6.05
CA GLN A 60 -3.13 -9.18 -6.18
C GLN A 60 -1.63 -9.36 -5.87
N LEU A 61 -0.99 -8.35 -5.32
CA LEU A 61 0.41 -8.39 -4.91
C LEU A 61 0.56 -9.19 -3.60
N TYR A 62 1.69 -9.86 -3.49
CA TYR A 62 2.11 -10.55 -2.29
C TYR A 62 3.09 -9.68 -1.53
N TRP A 63 2.84 -9.49 -0.23
CA TRP A 63 3.68 -8.72 0.65
C TRP A 63 4.26 -9.61 1.74
N TYR A 64 5.54 -9.43 2.03
CA TYR A 64 6.07 -9.94 3.27
C TYR A 64 5.76 -8.96 4.39
N ARG A 65 5.10 -9.45 5.44
CA ARG A 65 4.49 -8.62 6.51
C ARG A 65 5.50 -7.84 7.35
N CYS A 66 6.75 -8.29 7.35
CA CYS A 66 7.79 -7.72 8.18
C CYS A 66 8.80 -6.93 7.35
N PRO A 67 9.40 -5.88 7.92
CA PRO A 67 10.57 -5.26 7.35
C PRO A 67 11.67 -6.28 7.06
N LEU A 68 12.43 -6.03 6.02
CA LEU A 68 13.56 -6.90 5.64
C LEU A 68 14.50 -7.10 6.83
N GLY A 69 14.98 -8.33 7.03
CA GLY A 69 15.81 -8.73 8.17
C GLY A 69 15.03 -9.33 9.34
N GLN A 70 13.73 -9.06 9.44
CA GLN A 70 12.88 -9.66 10.47
C GLN A 70 12.19 -10.95 9.98
N SER A 71 11.78 -11.79 10.92
CA SER A 71 10.96 -12.97 10.71
C SER A 71 9.56 -12.75 11.29
N PHE A 72 8.55 -13.33 10.63
CA PHE A 72 7.19 -13.33 11.16
C PHE A 72 6.97 -14.57 12.03
N GLU A 73 6.74 -14.37 13.32
CA GLU A 73 6.56 -15.43 14.31
C GLU A 73 5.47 -15.06 15.30
N ASN A 74 4.56 -15.99 15.56
CA ASN A 74 3.50 -15.82 16.56
C ASN A 74 2.69 -14.50 16.39
N GLY A 75 2.36 -14.14 15.16
CA GLY A 75 1.55 -12.97 14.86
C GLY A 75 2.29 -11.62 14.90
N ARG A 76 3.62 -11.61 14.96
CA ARG A 76 4.44 -10.39 15.02
C ARG A 76 5.74 -10.53 14.25
N CYS A 77 6.34 -9.41 13.93
CA CYS A 77 7.69 -9.35 13.38
C CYS A 77 8.71 -9.41 14.52
N THR A 78 9.70 -10.28 14.41
CA THR A 78 10.75 -10.53 15.41
C THR A 78 12.14 -10.46 14.76
N GLY A 79 13.16 -10.27 15.56
CA GLY A 79 14.53 -10.08 15.05
C GLY A 79 14.87 -8.64 14.74
N GLN A 80 16.01 -8.44 14.13
CA GLN A 80 16.53 -7.10 13.83
C GLN A 80 16.16 -6.69 12.42
N VAL A 81 15.60 -5.48 12.27
CA VAL A 81 15.37 -4.85 10.97
C VAL A 81 16.69 -4.65 10.25
N LEU A 82 16.76 -4.95 8.97
CA LEU A 82 17.87 -4.57 8.11
C LEU A 82 17.74 -3.09 7.75
N ASP A 83 18.38 -2.27 8.56
CA ASP A 83 18.51 -0.82 8.35
C ASP A 83 19.82 -0.59 7.59
N SER A 84 19.76 -0.34 6.30
CA SER A 84 20.96 -0.29 5.47
C SER A 84 20.83 0.66 4.29
N ASP A 85 21.98 0.90 3.63
CA ASP A 85 22.01 1.72 2.42
C ASP A 85 21.26 1.06 1.27
N PHE A 86 20.88 1.89 0.28
CA PHE A 86 20.02 1.50 -0.83
C PHE A 86 20.54 0.31 -1.63
N GLU A 87 21.84 0.27 -1.91
CA GLU A 87 22.46 -0.80 -2.69
C GLU A 87 22.45 -2.14 -1.94
N THR A 88 22.78 -2.11 -0.65
CA THR A 88 22.74 -3.28 0.22
C THR A 88 21.32 -3.86 0.30
N VAL A 89 20.31 -3.00 0.47
CA VAL A 89 18.91 -3.42 0.50
C VAL A 89 18.49 -4.05 -0.83
N GLN A 90 18.81 -3.44 -1.97
CA GLN A 90 18.48 -3.99 -3.29
C GLN A 90 19.11 -5.38 -3.52
N VAL A 91 20.37 -5.58 -3.13
CA VAL A 91 21.05 -6.87 -3.24
C VAL A 91 20.38 -7.90 -2.32
N THR A 92 20.02 -7.50 -1.12
CA THR A 92 19.38 -8.40 -0.14
C THR A 92 18.00 -8.82 -0.61
N VAL A 93 17.19 -7.92 -1.15
CA VAL A 93 15.86 -8.22 -1.70
C VAL A 93 15.94 -9.24 -2.85
N LYS A 94 16.88 -9.08 -3.78
CA LYS A 94 17.09 -10.03 -4.89
C LYS A 94 17.43 -11.44 -4.40
N ASN A 95 18.03 -11.54 -3.23
CA ASN A 95 18.43 -12.82 -2.61
C ASN A 95 17.43 -13.31 -1.56
N PHE A 96 16.34 -12.56 -1.33
CA PHE A 96 15.34 -12.94 -0.35
C PHE A 96 14.67 -14.26 -0.71
N ARG A 97 14.49 -15.11 0.30
CA ARG A 97 13.78 -16.39 0.19
C ARG A 97 12.81 -16.50 1.35
N LEU A 98 11.57 -16.77 1.03
CA LEU A 98 10.57 -17.05 2.05
C LEU A 98 10.91 -18.40 2.69
N ALA A 99 11.03 -18.43 4.03
CA ALA A 99 11.25 -19.67 4.78
C ALA A 99 9.94 -20.49 4.80
N VAL A 100 9.67 -21.26 3.76
CA VAL A 100 8.52 -22.16 3.68
C VAL A 100 8.98 -23.59 3.92
N VAL A 101 8.41 -24.24 4.92
CA VAL A 101 8.76 -25.59 5.41
C VAL A 101 8.36 -26.64 4.39
N HIS A 102 8.43 -26.61 3.18
CA HIS A 102 8.19 -27.68 2.18
C HIS A 102 8.19 -27.16 0.72
N SER A 103 8.73 -25.98 0.43
CA SER A 103 8.87 -25.60 -0.97
C SER A 103 10.23 -26.01 -1.51
N THR A 104 10.21 -26.71 -2.62
CA THR A 104 11.40 -26.87 -3.46
C THR A 104 11.71 -25.50 -4.05
N ASP A 105 12.70 -24.84 -3.49
CA ASP A 105 13.49 -23.70 -3.97
C ASP A 105 13.09 -23.03 -5.30
N THR A 106 11.92 -22.44 -5.36
CA THR A 106 11.67 -21.39 -6.35
C THR A 106 11.87 -20.05 -5.67
N ALA A 107 12.92 -19.35 -6.08
CA ALA A 107 13.12 -17.97 -5.68
C ALA A 107 11.94 -17.14 -6.17
N GLY A 108 11.15 -16.59 -5.25
CA GLY A 108 10.13 -15.63 -5.61
C GLY A 108 10.75 -14.41 -6.29
N ASN A 109 9.96 -13.71 -7.09
CA ASN A 109 10.39 -12.46 -7.72
C ASN A 109 10.18 -11.27 -6.79
N TRP A 110 10.96 -11.23 -5.70
CA TRP A 110 10.87 -10.19 -4.69
C TRP A 110 11.58 -8.92 -5.13
N ARG A 111 10.96 -7.79 -4.85
CA ARG A 111 11.48 -6.46 -5.14
C ARG A 111 11.08 -5.44 -4.06
N LEU A 112 11.69 -4.27 -4.10
CA LEU A 112 11.21 -3.13 -3.35
C LEU A 112 9.84 -2.68 -3.89
N PRO A 113 8.94 -2.18 -3.04
CA PRO A 113 7.69 -1.58 -3.47
C PRO A 113 7.94 -0.27 -4.22
N THR A 114 7.05 0.07 -5.14
CA THR A 114 7.00 1.40 -5.75
C THR A 114 6.37 2.42 -4.79
N GLU A 115 6.58 3.71 -5.06
CA GLU A 115 5.90 4.78 -4.30
C GLU A 115 4.37 4.62 -4.38
N SER A 116 3.84 4.28 -5.55
CA SER A 116 2.40 4.08 -5.72
C SER A 116 1.86 2.86 -4.98
N GLU A 117 2.68 1.82 -4.77
CA GLU A 117 2.31 0.66 -3.95
C GLU A 117 2.31 1.02 -2.46
N TYR A 118 3.29 1.79 -2.00
CA TYR A 118 3.27 2.34 -0.64
C TYR A 118 2.09 3.28 -0.42
N GLU A 119 1.78 4.16 -1.38
CA GLU A 119 0.62 5.05 -1.31
C GLU A 119 -0.67 4.25 -1.09
N LYS A 120 -0.88 3.16 -1.85
CA LYS A 120 -2.04 2.28 -1.66
C LYS A 120 -2.04 1.60 -0.29
N LEU A 121 -0.87 1.13 0.16
CA LEU A 121 -0.70 0.49 1.46
C LEU A 121 -1.04 1.42 2.63
N THR A 122 -0.76 2.71 2.47
CA THR A 122 -0.98 3.75 3.49
C THR A 122 -2.25 4.58 3.28
N SER A 123 -3.00 4.32 2.20
CA SER A 123 -4.32 4.91 1.94
C SER A 123 -5.40 4.21 2.77
N VAL A 124 -5.26 4.28 4.08
CA VAL A 124 -6.22 3.72 5.04
C VAL A 124 -7.05 4.85 5.69
N PRO A 125 -8.33 4.61 6.04
CA PRO A 125 -9.21 5.64 6.56
C PRO A 125 -9.00 5.94 8.05
N CYS A 126 -7.89 5.51 8.62
CA CYS A 126 -7.52 5.68 10.02
C CYS A 126 -6.15 6.35 10.15
N HIS A 127 -5.79 6.75 11.37
CA HIS A 127 -4.49 7.35 11.67
C HIS A 127 -3.71 6.52 12.70
N SER A 128 -2.41 6.77 12.80
CA SER A 128 -1.53 6.13 13.81
C SER A 128 -1.78 4.63 14.00
N PRO A 129 -1.12 3.77 13.25
CA PRO A 129 0.08 4.08 12.47
C PRO A 129 -0.12 4.41 10.98
N GLY A 130 -1.32 4.50 10.44
CA GLY A 130 -1.58 4.81 9.03
C GLY A 130 -1.34 3.63 8.08
N ILE A 131 -1.49 2.41 8.58
CA ILE A 131 -1.35 1.15 7.85
C ILE A 131 -2.26 0.09 8.48
N ASP A 132 -2.64 -0.94 7.73
CA ASP A 132 -3.35 -2.10 8.29
C ASP A 132 -2.44 -2.88 9.26
N VAL A 133 -2.69 -2.70 10.55
CA VAL A 133 -1.90 -3.32 11.63
C VAL A 133 -2.14 -4.82 11.78
N THR A 134 -3.22 -5.35 11.18
CA THR A 134 -3.49 -6.79 11.16
C THR A 134 -2.68 -7.49 10.08
N ALA A 135 -2.46 -6.81 8.96
CA ALA A 135 -1.59 -7.28 7.89
C ALA A 135 -0.12 -7.02 8.19
N PHE A 136 0.22 -5.86 8.75
CA PHE A 136 1.59 -5.40 9.01
C PHE A 136 1.80 -5.06 10.49
N PRO A 137 1.93 -6.06 11.37
CA PRO A 137 2.04 -5.83 12.80
C PRO A 137 3.39 -5.21 13.18
N ASN A 138 3.34 -4.32 14.17
CA ASN A 138 4.50 -3.69 14.81
C ASN A 138 5.55 -3.08 13.85
N ILE A 139 5.11 -2.54 12.72
CA ILE A 139 5.96 -1.75 11.83
C ILE A 139 6.27 -0.39 12.47
N ASP A 140 7.52 0.04 12.37
CA ASP A 140 7.91 1.42 12.69
C ASP A 140 7.44 2.34 11.56
N THR A 141 6.50 3.22 11.86
CA THR A 141 5.93 4.16 10.87
C THR A 141 6.55 5.55 10.92
N GLU A 142 7.50 5.78 11.83
CA GLU A 142 8.15 7.08 12.04
C GLU A 142 9.43 7.27 11.20
N THR A 143 9.74 6.30 10.34
CA THR A 143 10.93 6.34 9.47
C THR A 143 10.56 6.22 8.00
N PHE A 144 11.51 6.50 7.11
CA PHE A 144 11.38 6.26 5.68
C PHE A 144 11.72 4.82 5.35
N TYR A 145 10.93 4.22 4.48
CA TYR A 145 11.17 2.91 3.87
C TYR A 145 11.64 3.10 2.43
N TRP A 146 12.69 2.39 2.02
CA TRP A 146 13.15 2.44 0.63
C TRP A 146 12.06 1.99 -0.34
N SER A 147 11.89 2.76 -1.43
CA SER A 147 11.07 2.37 -2.59
C SER A 147 11.97 1.95 -3.77
N SER A 148 11.36 1.41 -4.82
CA SER A 148 12.10 0.92 -5.99
C SER A 148 12.56 2.04 -6.93
N GLU A 149 12.00 3.23 -6.81
CA GLU A 149 12.30 4.35 -7.69
C GLU A 149 13.66 4.98 -7.37
N ASP A 150 14.37 5.28 -8.43
CA ASP A 150 15.57 6.10 -8.37
C ASP A 150 15.23 7.59 -8.47
N SER A 151 16.05 8.41 -7.82
CA SER A 151 16.00 9.85 -8.01
C SER A 151 16.64 10.25 -9.34
N GLU A 152 16.24 11.40 -9.89
CA GLU A 152 16.91 12.03 -11.06
C GLU A 152 18.41 12.31 -10.80
N ARG A 153 18.85 12.23 -9.55
CA ARG A 153 20.24 12.43 -9.13
C ARG A 153 20.83 11.11 -8.64
N ASP A 154 21.91 10.66 -9.23
CA ASP A 154 22.56 9.36 -8.98
C ASP A 154 22.87 9.07 -7.50
N SER A 155 23.08 10.10 -6.68
CA SER A 155 23.42 9.95 -5.25
C SER A 155 22.20 9.78 -4.35
N PHE A 156 20.99 9.90 -4.88
CA PHE A 156 19.75 9.85 -4.12
C PHE A 156 18.83 8.75 -4.62
N ALA A 157 17.98 8.27 -3.75
CA ALA A 157 16.88 7.34 -4.06
C ALA A 157 15.59 7.84 -3.42
N CYS A 158 14.50 7.14 -3.70
CA CYS A 158 13.18 7.45 -3.19
C CYS A 158 12.84 6.56 -1.99
N GLY A 159 11.95 7.05 -1.15
CA GLY A 159 11.39 6.31 -0.04
C GLY A 159 10.12 6.96 0.47
N THR A 160 9.34 6.20 1.22
CA THR A 160 8.04 6.61 1.76
C THR A 160 8.05 6.59 3.28
N HIS A 161 7.59 7.66 3.90
CA HIS A 161 7.29 7.73 5.32
C HIS A 161 5.88 7.20 5.53
N ILE A 162 5.77 6.01 6.13
CA ILE A 162 4.49 5.28 6.22
C ILE A 162 3.47 6.06 7.04
N GLY A 163 3.84 6.52 8.23
CA GLY A 163 2.91 7.23 9.12
C GLY A 163 2.38 8.55 8.57
N GLU A 164 3.13 9.22 7.70
CA GLU A 164 2.72 10.48 7.08
C GLU A 164 2.13 10.30 5.67
N ASN A 165 2.15 9.09 5.12
CA ASN A 165 1.84 8.82 3.71
C ASN A 165 2.56 9.80 2.77
N ARG A 166 3.86 9.93 2.93
CA ARG A 166 4.66 10.93 2.23
C ARG A 166 5.88 10.29 1.57
N ALA A 167 5.92 10.36 0.24
CA ALA A 167 7.07 9.95 -0.55
C ALA A 167 8.03 11.11 -0.80
N ILE A 168 9.33 10.84 -0.84
CA ILE A 168 10.37 11.78 -1.25
C ILE A 168 11.48 11.07 -2.03
N CYS A 169 12.02 11.74 -3.07
CA CYS A 169 13.13 11.26 -3.89
C CYS A 169 14.44 12.05 -3.64
N LYS A 170 14.73 12.30 -2.39
CA LYS A 170 15.92 13.07 -1.95
C LYS A 170 16.65 12.42 -0.78
N ILE A 171 16.48 11.12 -0.59
CA ILE A 171 17.16 10.36 0.46
C ILE A 171 18.52 9.95 -0.11
N SER A 172 19.62 10.27 0.59
CA SER A 172 20.95 9.82 0.17
C SER A 172 20.98 8.29 0.09
N LYS A 173 21.46 7.72 -1.01
CA LYS A 173 21.64 6.25 -1.16
C LYS A 173 22.54 5.65 -0.07
N LYS A 174 23.31 6.46 0.63
CA LYS A 174 24.16 6.04 1.77
C LYS A 174 23.45 6.16 3.13
N ALA A 175 22.23 6.68 3.17
CA ALA A 175 21.44 6.67 4.40
C ALA A 175 21.02 5.23 4.73
N SER A 176 20.82 4.96 6.02
CA SER A 176 20.28 3.69 6.49
C SER A 176 18.78 3.83 6.63
N ASN A 177 18.03 3.02 5.91
CA ASN A 177 16.57 2.91 6.03
C ASN A 177 16.13 1.46 5.87
N PRO A 178 15.02 1.07 6.49
CA PRO A 178 14.37 -0.23 6.31
C PRO A 178 13.70 -0.32 4.94
N SER A 179 13.18 -1.51 4.63
CA SER A 179 12.26 -1.71 3.52
C SER A 179 11.25 -2.80 3.81
N LEU A 180 10.05 -2.66 3.26
CA LEU A 180 9.15 -3.77 2.98
C LEU A 180 9.52 -4.37 1.63
N ILE A 181 8.98 -5.55 1.35
CA ILE A 181 9.18 -6.22 0.06
C ILE A 181 7.87 -6.76 -0.49
N VAL A 182 7.78 -6.75 -1.81
CA VAL A 182 6.59 -7.13 -2.56
C VAL A 182 6.94 -8.02 -3.73
N SER A 183 6.00 -8.84 -4.18
CA SER A 183 6.17 -9.71 -5.35
C SER A 183 4.85 -9.93 -6.08
N GLU A 184 4.90 -10.08 -7.39
CA GLU A 184 3.82 -10.64 -8.21
C GLU A 184 3.82 -12.18 -8.17
N ASP A 185 4.98 -12.78 -7.90
CA ASP A 185 5.16 -14.22 -7.75
C ASP A 185 6.09 -14.52 -6.57
N PRO A 186 5.54 -14.90 -5.40
CA PRO A 186 6.34 -15.16 -4.20
C PRO A 186 7.13 -16.48 -4.25
N GLY A 187 7.03 -17.26 -5.35
CA GLY A 187 7.71 -18.53 -5.51
C GLY A 187 7.08 -19.69 -4.72
N ILE A 188 5.83 -19.55 -4.30
CA ILE A 188 5.10 -20.64 -3.64
C ILE A 188 4.26 -21.42 -4.65
N THR A 189 4.47 -22.74 -4.74
CA THR A 189 3.79 -23.61 -5.71
C THR A 189 2.43 -24.12 -5.24
N GLN A 190 2.05 -23.88 -3.98
CA GLN A 190 0.73 -24.23 -3.47
C GLN A 190 0.17 -23.11 -2.58
N PRO A 191 -1.16 -22.86 -2.64
CA PRO A 191 -1.80 -22.01 -1.65
C PRO A 191 -1.58 -22.65 -0.29
N LEU A 192 -0.97 -21.93 0.63
CA LEU A 192 -0.88 -22.35 2.02
C LEU A 192 -2.32 -22.55 2.51
N ALA A 193 -2.64 -23.77 2.93
CA ALA A 193 -3.98 -24.08 3.43
C ALA A 193 -4.27 -23.12 4.59
N SER A 194 -5.34 -22.36 4.48
CA SER A 194 -5.87 -21.59 5.60
C SER A 194 -6.25 -22.58 6.70
N ASN A 195 -5.43 -22.71 7.73
CA ASN A 195 -5.82 -23.39 8.94
C ASN A 195 -6.92 -22.54 9.59
N GLY A 196 -8.17 -22.95 9.36
CA GLY A 196 -9.34 -22.39 10.02
C GLY A 196 -9.40 -22.73 11.49
#